data_d6177de0b75ca8d92060e907f99499c8
#
_entry.id   d6177de0b75ca8d92060e907f99499c8
#
_cell.length_a   1.000
_cell.length_b   1.000
_cell.length_c   1.000
_cell.angle_alpha   90.00
_cell.angle_beta   90.00
_cell.angle_gamma   90.00
#
_symmetry.space_group_name_H-M   'P 1'
#
loop_
_entity.id
_entity.type
_entity.pdbx_description
1 polymer ?
#
loop_
_entity_poly.entity_id
_entity_poly.type
_entity_poly.pdbx_seq_one_letter_code
_entity_poly.pdbx_strand_id
1 'polypeptide(L)'
;MKLSVKRDGRTFRVTGAAVDIKYLVLGPIENNTFVISDDAATFVVDPSDNASAIVKALGNKKLDAIVVTHHHSDHTSALADLKAMTNAPVYASAIDAPVIENQPAGEFPPTKSCKVDHLLKDGDKLRLGNMAWRVIATPGHTPGGICLFLESDSGKYLDGANVLIAGDTLFCASIGRTDFPGGNAKQMRASLRKLSQLPDETLVLTGHNSLTTIGDEQRRVFAYYC
;
A
#
# COMPACT_ATOMS: atom_id res chain seq x y z
N MET A 1 21.27 8.09 0.56
CA MET A 1 20.90 8.13 -0.88
C MET A 1 19.78 9.13 -1.09
N LYS A 2 19.78 9.93 -2.15
CA LYS A 2 18.61 10.76 -2.51
C LYS A 2 17.76 9.96 -3.50
N LEU A 3 16.68 9.36 -3.00
CA LEU A 3 15.62 8.87 -3.87
C LEU A 3 15.06 10.06 -4.63
N SER A 4 15.02 10.00 -5.95
CA SER A 4 14.40 11.04 -6.76
C SER A 4 13.10 10.51 -7.34
N VAL A 5 12.06 11.35 -7.29
CA VAL A 5 10.76 11.05 -7.88
C VAL A 5 10.64 11.84 -9.16
N LYS A 6 10.50 11.16 -10.30
CA LYS A 6 10.19 11.78 -11.59
C LYS A 6 8.69 11.79 -11.79
N ARG A 7 8.14 12.90 -12.27
CA ARG A 7 6.71 13.09 -12.53
C ARG A 7 6.43 13.12 -14.03
N ASP A 8 5.39 12.39 -14.44
CA ASP A 8 4.77 12.48 -15.76
C ASP A 8 3.24 12.57 -15.57
N GLY A 9 2.70 13.76 -15.68
CA GLY A 9 1.29 14.03 -15.35
C GLY A 9 0.95 13.69 -13.88
N ARG A 10 0.06 12.73 -13.69
CA ARG A 10 -0.32 12.17 -12.37
C ARG A 10 0.38 10.84 -12.07
N THR A 11 1.37 10.46 -12.88
CA THR A 11 2.19 9.26 -12.66
C THR A 11 3.57 9.67 -12.18
N PHE A 12 4.05 8.98 -11.17
CA PHE A 12 5.34 9.21 -10.56
C PHE A 12 6.16 7.93 -10.61
N ARG A 13 7.48 8.05 -10.70
CA ARG A 13 8.39 6.90 -10.63
C ARG A 13 9.48 7.18 -9.62
N VAL A 14 9.69 6.24 -8.71
CA VAL A 14 10.83 6.27 -7.79
C VAL A 14 12.05 5.76 -8.54
N THR A 15 13.09 6.58 -8.64
CA THR A 15 14.34 6.25 -9.32
C THR A 15 15.43 5.85 -8.32
N GLY A 16 16.35 4.97 -8.73
CA GLY A 16 17.39 4.43 -7.87
C GLY A 16 17.04 3.10 -7.22
N ALA A 17 15.91 2.49 -7.62
CA ALA A 17 15.49 1.20 -7.15
C ALA A 17 15.78 0.10 -8.18
N ALA A 18 16.27 -1.07 -7.75
CA ALA A 18 16.28 -2.28 -8.58
C ALA A 18 14.84 -2.81 -8.78
N VAL A 19 13.93 -2.45 -7.88
CA VAL A 19 12.49 -2.62 -8.05
C VAL A 19 11.93 -1.37 -8.73
N ASP A 20 11.18 -1.53 -9.81
CA ASP A 20 10.49 -0.43 -10.47
C ASP A 20 9.22 -0.08 -9.69
N ILE A 21 9.21 1.09 -9.07
CA ILE A 21 8.06 1.60 -8.32
C ILE A 21 7.49 2.79 -9.07
N LYS A 22 6.28 2.63 -9.60
CA LYS A 22 5.47 3.74 -10.10
C LYS A 22 4.29 3.94 -9.18
N TYR A 23 3.82 5.15 -9.01
CA TYR A 23 2.53 5.39 -8.40
C TYR A 23 1.72 6.42 -9.18
N LEU A 24 0.41 6.24 -9.16
CA LEU A 24 -0.57 7.10 -9.78
C LEU A 24 -1.37 7.75 -8.65
N VAL A 25 -1.58 9.06 -8.75
CA VAL A 25 -2.51 9.76 -7.85
C VAL A 25 -3.89 9.73 -8.49
N LEU A 26 -4.79 8.95 -7.93
CA LEU A 26 -6.09 8.64 -8.51
C LEU A 26 -7.23 8.99 -7.52
N GLY A 27 -8.44 9.04 -8.10
CA GLY A 27 -9.66 9.26 -7.34
C GLY A 27 -9.86 10.70 -6.83
N PRO A 28 -11.04 10.96 -6.25
CA PRO A 28 -11.44 12.31 -5.81
C PRO A 28 -10.69 12.80 -4.57
N ILE A 29 -10.11 11.91 -3.78
CA ILE A 29 -9.35 12.22 -2.57
C ILE A 29 -7.85 11.91 -2.70
N GLU A 30 -7.38 11.82 -3.98
CA GLU A 30 -5.95 11.74 -4.33
C GLU A 30 -5.20 10.58 -3.65
N ASN A 31 -5.72 9.37 -3.81
CA ASN A 31 -5.09 8.17 -3.31
C ASN A 31 -3.88 7.76 -4.18
N ASN A 32 -2.85 7.23 -3.55
CA ASN A 32 -1.65 6.69 -4.19
C ASN A 32 -1.85 5.21 -4.53
N THR A 33 -2.12 4.89 -5.80
CA THR A 33 -2.10 3.51 -6.31
C THR A 33 -0.71 3.16 -6.78
N PHE A 34 -0.11 2.11 -6.24
CA PHE A 34 1.25 1.70 -6.59
C PHE A 34 1.26 0.56 -7.62
N VAL A 35 2.12 0.68 -8.63
CA VAL A 35 2.50 -0.39 -9.56
C VAL A 35 3.95 -0.73 -9.29
N ILE A 36 4.19 -1.89 -8.75
CA ILE A 36 5.52 -2.35 -8.31
C ILE A 36 5.91 -3.58 -9.11
N SER A 37 7.14 -3.58 -9.63
CA SER A 37 7.62 -4.71 -10.42
C SER A 37 9.12 -4.92 -10.31
N ASP A 38 9.53 -6.16 -10.47
CA ASP A 38 10.89 -6.55 -10.79
C ASP A 38 10.94 -7.22 -12.19
N ASP A 39 11.97 -7.98 -12.47
CA ASP A 39 12.13 -8.74 -13.73
C ASP A 39 11.24 -10.01 -13.79
N ALA A 40 10.67 -10.44 -12.68
CA ALA A 40 9.91 -11.69 -12.56
C ALA A 40 8.41 -11.48 -12.32
N ALA A 41 7.98 -10.37 -11.69
CA ALA A 41 6.57 -10.13 -11.39
C ALA A 41 6.21 -8.64 -11.36
N THR A 42 4.92 -8.36 -11.55
CA THR A 42 4.32 -7.03 -11.38
C THR A 42 3.06 -7.15 -10.52
N PHE A 43 2.93 -6.28 -9.53
CA PHE A 43 1.72 -6.21 -8.71
C PHE A 43 1.26 -4.76 -8.50
N VAL A 44 -0.02 -4.62 -8.20
CA VAL A 44 -0.67 -3.34 -7.90
C VAL A 44 -1.07 -3.34 -6.43
N VAL A 45 -0.90 -2.20 -5.76
CA VAL A 45 -1.39 -1.98 -4.40
C VAL A 45 -2.42 -0.87 -4.41
N ASP A 46 -3.53 -1.13 -3.72
CA ASP A 46 -4.65 -0.21 -3.52
C ASP A 46 -5.15 0.41 -4.84
N PRO A 47 -5.84 -0.38 -5.67
CA PRO A 47 -6.43 0.12 -6.92
C PRO A 47 -7.60 1.05 -6.62
N SER A 48 -7.29 2.32 -6.40
CA SER A 48 -8.18 3.34 -5.84
C SER A 48 -9.24 3.84 -6.81
N ASP A 49 -8.91 3.98 -8.10
CA ASP A 49 -9.83 4.49 -9.13
C ASP A 49 -9.28 4.18 -10.52
N ASN A 50 -10.14 4.28 -11.55
CA ASN A 50 -9.77 4.22 -12.97
C ASN A 50 -8.87 3.02 -13.34
N ALA A 51 -9.44 1.80 -13.29
CA ALA A 51 -8.75 0.55 -13.63
C ALA A 51 -8.02 0.63 -14.99
N SER A 52 -8.60 1.33 -15.99
CA SER A 52 -7.97 1.51 -17.30
C SER A 52 -6.67 2.31 -17.25
N ALA A 53 -6.58 3.33 -16.37
CA ALA A 53 -5.35 4.07 -16.17
C ALA A 53 -4.27 3.20 -15.49
N ILE A 54 -4.68 2.34 -14.55
CA ILE A 54 -3.78 1.38 -13.89
C ILE A 54 -3.26 0.38 -14.93
N VAL A 55 -4.13 -0.21 -15.76
CA VAL A 55 -3.73 -1.13 -16.84
C VAL A 55 -2.77 -0.43 -17.83
N LYS A 56 -3.03 0.82 -18.20
CA LYS A 56 -2.10 1.60 -19.04
C LYS A 56 -0.73 1.77 -18.38
N ALA A 57 -0.67 1.95 -17.06
CA ALA A 57 0.60 2.10 -16.33
C ALA A 57 1.41 0.78 -16.26
N LEU A 58 0.75 -0.39 -16.37
CA LEU A 58 1.43 -1.69 -16.51
C LEU A 58 2.25 -1.76 -17.80
N GLY A 59 1.81 -1.08 -18.86
CA GLY A 59 2.41 -1.21 -20.20
C GLY A 59 2.20 -2.61 -20.74
N ASN A 60 3.29 -3.28 -21.13
CA ASN A 60 3.26 -4.66 -21.66
C ASN A 60 3.45 -5.73 -20.55
N LYS A 61 3.51 -5.33 -19.27
CA LYS A 61 3.70 -6.26 -18.17
C LYS A 61 2.36 -6.94 -17.82
N LYS A 62 2.42 -8.24 -17.54
CA LYS A 62 1.30 -8.97 -16.93
C LYS A 62 1.14 -8.50 -15.48
N LEU A 63 -0.10 -8.38 -15.00
CA LEU A 63 -0.38 -8.20 -13.59
C LEU A 63 -0.46 -9.57 -12.90
N ASP A 64 0.42 -9.81 -11.93
CA ASP A 64 0.54 -11.08 -11.24
C ASP A 64 -0.20 -11.11 -9.90
N ALA A 65 -0.43 -9.94 -9.28
CA ALA A 65 -1.19 -9.82 -8.05
C ALA A 65 -1.78 -8.41 -7.87
N ILE A 66 -2.87 -8.34 -7.10
CA ILE A 66 -3.43 -7.10 -6.55
C ILE A 66 -3.41 -7.24 -5.03
N VAL A 67 -2.82 -6.30 -4.33
CA VAL A 67 -2.76 -6.30 -2.86
C VAL A 67 -3.55 -5.10 -2.34
N VAL A 68 -4.40 -5.34 -1.35
CA VAL A 68 -5.20 -4.30 -0.69
C VAL A 68 -4.71 -4.13 0.74
N THR A 69 -4.33 -2.91 1.11
CA THR A 69 -3.83 -2.61 2.46
C THR A 69 -4.95 -2.59 3.50
N HIS A 70 -6.15 -2.11 3.10
CA HIS A 70 -7.33 -2.08 3.95
C HIS A 70 -8.61 -1.89 3.10
N HIS A 71 -9.79 -2.03 3.72
CA HIS A 71 -11.05 -2.17 3.00
C HIS A 71 -11.71 -0.86 2.52
N HIS A 72 -11.21 0.33 2.88
CA HIS A 72 -11.89 1.57 2.52
C HIS A 72 -12.04 1.73 1.01
N SER A 73 -13.15 2.35 0.63
CA SER A 73 -13.61 2.42 -0.75
C SER A 73 -12.64 3.17 -1.67
N ASP A 74 -11.96 4.17 -1.17
CA ASP A 74 -10.95 4.93 -1.91
C ASP A 74 -9.66 4.14 -2.20
N HIS A 75 -9.45 3.00 -1.55
CA HIS A 75 -8.38 2.04 -1.85
C HIS A 75 -8.85 0.87 -2.73
N THR A 76 -10.17 0.68 -2.88
CA THR A 76 -10.76 -0.50 -3.52
C THR A 76 -11.71 -0.20 -4.67
N SER A 77 -11.93 1.08 -5.03
CA SER A 77 -12.95 1.49 -6.01
C SER A 77 -12.73 0.87 -7.40
N ALA A 78 -11.48 0.71 -7.84
CA ALA A 78 -11.16 0.06 -9.11
C ALA A 78 -10.84 -1.45 -8.96
N LEU A 79 -10.90 -2.03 -7.76
CA LEU A 79 -10.43 -3.39 -7.48
C LEU A 79 -11.15 -4.44 -8.34
N ALA A 80 -12.48 -4.42 -8.33
CA ALA A 80 -13.29 -5.40 -9.06
C ALA A 80 -13.09 -5.28 -10.57
N ASP A 81 -13.03 -4.06 -11.09
CA ASP A 81 -12.82 -3.81 -12.52
C ASP A 81 -11.39 -4.19 -12.94
N LEU A 82 -10.37 -3.88 -12.15
CA LEU A 82 -8.99 -4.27 -12.42
C LEU A 82 -8.84 -5.80 -12.41
N LYS A 83 -9.44 -6.49 -11.43
CA LYS A 83 -9.47 -7.96 -11.38
C LYS A 83 -10.16 -8.53 -12.63
N ALA A 84 -11.30 -7.99 -13.04
CA ALA A 84 -12.01 -8.45 -14.23
C ALA A 84 -11.19 -8.26 -15.51
N MET A 85 -10.44 -7.16 -15.63
CA MET A 85 -9.61 -6.86 -16.81
C MET A 85 -8.33 -7.71 -16.89
N THR A 86 -7.78 -8.15 -15.74
CA THR A 86 -6.44 -8.76 -15.67
C THR A 86 -6.44 -10.21 -15.23
N ASN A 87 -7.53 -10.65 -14.59
CA ASN A 87 -7.65 -11.94 -13.91
C ASN A 87 -6.56 -12.17 -12.83
N ALA A 88 -5.97 -11.10 -12.30
CA ALA A 88 -4.96 -11.18 -11.26
C ALA A 88 -5.58 -11.54 -9.91
N PRO A 89 -4.95 -12.43 -9.10
CA PRO A 89 -5.44 -12.77 -7.77
C PRO A 89 -5.35 -11.58 -6.81
N VAL A 90 -6.34 -11.49 -5.92
CA VAL A 90 -6.46 -10.43 -4.89
C VAL A 90 -6.00 -10.97 -3.55
N TYR A 91 -5.13 -10.20 -2.90
CA TYR A 91 -4.60 -10.41 -1.57
C TYR A 91 -5.08 -9.30 -0.63
N ALA A 92 -5.62 -9.64 0.52
CA ALA A 92 -6.01 -8.69 1.57
C ALA A 92 -5.92 -9.34 2.94
N SER A 93 -5.97 -8.55 4.02
CA SER A 93 -6.00 -9.12 5.35
C SER A 93 -7.25 -9.97 5.57
N ALA A 94 -7.11 -11.04 6.34
CA ALA A 94 -8.24 -11.92 6.69
C ALA A 94 -9.36 -11.16 7.45
N ILE A 95 -9.02 -10.05 8.10
CA ILE A 95 -9.96 -9.24 8.89
C ILE A 95 -10.78 -8.30 7.99
N ASP A 96 -10.15 -7.66 7.01
CA ASP A 96 -10.82 -6.71 6.10
C ASP A 96 -11.45 -7.40 4.87
N ALA A 97 -11.02 -8.61 4.51
CA ALA A 97 -11.55 -9.35 3.37
C ALA A 97 -13.08 -9.47 3.34
N PRO A 98 -13.78 -9.79 4.46
CA PRO A 98 -15.24 -9.86 4.46
C PRO A 98 -15.94 -8.54 4.07
N VAL A 99 -15.34 -7.39 4.40
CA VAL A 99 -15.88 -6.07 4.00
C VAL A 99 -15.64 -5.85 2.51
N ILE A 100 -14.46 -6.16 1.99
CA ILE A 100 -14.13 -6.06 0.55
C ILE A 100 -15.08 -6.93 -0.29
N GLU A 101 -15.40 -8.13 0.19
CA GLU A 101 -16.29 -9.07 -0.51
C GLU A 101 -17.77 -8.70 -0.41
N ASN A 102 -18.16 -7.92 0.61
CA ASN A 102 -19.54 -7.51 0.86
C ASN A 102 -19.65 -6.00 1.06
N GLN A 103 -19.10 -5.23 0.13
CA GLN A 103 -19.01 -3.77 0.24
C GLN A 103 -20.33 -3.14 0.65
N PRO A 104 -20.35 -2.28 1.69
CA PRO A 104 -21.54 -1.58 2.14
C PRO A 104 -22.08 -0.65 1.05
N ALA A 105 -23.42 -0.54 0.95
CA ALA A 105 -24.03 0.42 0.05
C ALA A 105 -23.79 1.86 0.55
N GLY A 106 -23.56 2.77 -0.38
CA GLY A 106 -23.43 4.20 -0.07
C GLY A 106 -22.02 4.67 0.25
N GLU A 107 -21.02 3.80 0.13
CA GLU A 107 -19.60 4.20 0.21
C GLU A 107 -19.23 5.24 -0.87
N PHE A 108 -18.32 6.14 -0.53
CA PHE A 108 -17.77 7.12 -1.47
C PHE A 108 -16.23 7.13 -1.41
N PRO A 109 -15.55 6.99 -2.55
CA PRO A 109 -16.09 6.70 -3.89
C PRO A 109 -16.85 5.38 -3.94
N PRO A 110 -17.79 5.21 -4.90
CA PRO A 110 -18.54 3.95 -5.00
C PRO A 110 -17.61 2.81 -5.38
N THR A 111 -17.83 1.65 -4.76
CA THR A 111 -17.03 0.46 -4.99
C THR A 111 -17.90 -0.77 -5.23
N LYS A 112 -17.35 -1.77 -5.87
CA LYS A 112 -18.00 -3.06 -6.15
C LYS A 112 -17.37 -4.12 -5.26
N SER A 113 -18.20 -5.04 -4.76
CA SER A 113 -17.72 -6.24 -4.08
C SER A 113 -16.74 -7.01 -4.95
N CYS A 114 -15.66 -7.49 -4.36
CA CYS A 114 -14.63 -8.23 -5.06
C CYS A 114 -14.14 -9.39 -4.21
N LYS A 115 -14.13 -10.60 -4.79
CA LYS A 115 -13.60 -11.77 -4.09
C LYS A 115 -12.11 -11.62 -3.80
N VAL A 116 -11.72 -11.85 -2.55
CA VAL A 116 -10.34 -11.97 -2.09
C VAL A 116 -9.90 -13.42 -2.27
N ASP A 117 -8.83 -13.65 -3.03
CA ASP A 117 -8.36 -15.00 -3.34
C ASP A 117 -7.39 -15.54 -2.27
N HIS A 118 -6.62 -14.63 -1.64
CA HIS A 118 -5.61 -14.99 -0.65
C HIS A 118 -5.70 -14.10 0.59
N LEU A 119 -5.84 -14.73 1.75
CA LEU A 119 -5.94 -14.04 3.04
C LEU A 119 -4.56 -13.89 3.68
N LEU A 120 -4.23 -12.67 4.09
CA LEU A 120 -2.97 -12.31 4.73
C LEU A 120 -3.17 -12.09 6.24
N LYS A 121 -2.12 -12.39 7.02
CA LYS A 121 -2.05 -12.15 8.46
C LYS A 121 -0.67 -11.65 8.88
N ASP A 122 -0.57 -11.14 10.09
CA ASP A 122 0.68 -10.63 10.67
C ASP A 122 1.81 -11.67 10.59
N GLY A 123 2.97 -11.25 10.11
CA GLY A 123 4.16 -12.07 9.95
C GLY A 123 4.22 -12.93 8.69
N ASP A 124 3.17 -12.99 7.87
CA ASP A 124 3.20 -13.73 6.60
C ASP A 124 4.28 -13.16 5.67
N LYS A 125 4.87 -14.04 4.86
CA LYS A 125 5.82 -13.68 3.79
C LYS A 125 5.14 -13.81 2.44
N LEU A 126 4.74 -12.68 1.88
CA LEU A 126 4.19 -12.58 0.53
C LEU A 126 5.34 -12.52 -0.49
N ARG A 127 5.48 -13.56 -1.31
CA ARG A 127 6.46 -13.59 -2.40
C ARG A 127 5.81 -13.16 -3.70
N LEU A 128 6.31 -12.07 -4.30
CA LEU A 128 5.90 -11.58 -5.61
C LEU A 128 7.17 -11.37 -6.45
N GLY A 129 7.37 -12.23 -7.43
CA GLY A 129 8.63 -12.31 -8.15
C GLY A 129 9.80 -12.67 -7.23
N ASN A 130 10.88 -11.91 -7.34
CA ASN A 130 12.04 -12.04 -6.45
C ASN A 130 11.89 -11.28 -5.13
N MET A 131 10.81 -10.49 -4.99
CA MET A 131 10.53 -9.69 -3.80
C MET A 131 9.84 -10.53 -2.72
N ALA A 132 10.35 -10.44 -1.49
CA ALA A 132 9.75 -11.08 -0.32
C ALA A 132 9.24 -10.01 0.66
N TRP A 133 7.95 -9.78 0.67
CA TRP A 133 7.28 -8.81 1.52
C TRP A 133 6.83 -9.44 2.83
N ARG A 134 7.21 -8.86 3.96
CA ARG A 134 6.68 -9.24 5.27
C ARG A 134 5.41 -8.44 5.54
N VAL A 135 4.33 -9.12 5.83
CA VAL A 135 3.07 -8.51 6.26
C VAL A 135 3.21 -8.07 7.71
N ILE A 136 2.87 -6.82 8.00
CA ILE A 136 2.81 -6.26 9.34
C ILE A 136 1.36 -5.82 9.58
N ALA A 137 0.65 -6.48 10.50
CA ALA A 137 -0.68 -6.01 10.89
C ALA A 137 -0.57 -4.68 11.65
N THR A 138 -1.28 -3.69 11.13
CA THR A 138 -1.31 -2.32 11.66
C THR A 138 -2.76 -1.84 11.85
N PRO A 139 -3.52 -2.50 12.75
CA PRO A 139 -4.89 -2.07 13.05
C PRO A 139 -4.92 -0.67 13.65
N GLY A 140 -6.02 0.05 13.42
CA GLY A 140 -6.24 1.36 14.01
C GLY A 140 -6.98 2.32 13.08
N HIS A 141 -6.63 2.38 11.80
CA HIS A 141 -7.42 3.06 10.78
C HIS A 141 -8.61 2.17 10.38
N THR A 142 -8.34 0.91 10.07
CA THR A 142 -9.32 -0.18 10.03
C THR A 142 -8.90 -1.31 10.97
N PRO A 143 -9.80 -2.25 11.31
CA PRO A 143 -9.43 -3.41 12.13
C PRO A 143 -8.43 -4.33 11.45
N GLY A 144 -8.45 -4.43 10.12
CA GLY A 144 -7.62 -5.32 9.32
C GLY A 144 -6.52 -4.63 8.52
N GLY A 145 -6.20 -3.37 8.82
CA GLY A 145 -5.14 -2.66 8.14
C GLY A 145 -3.80 -3.38 8.21
N ILE A 146 -3.10 -3.45 7.09
CA ILE A 146 -1.77 -4.06 6.96
C ILE A 146 -0.79 -3.13 6.27
N CYS A 147 0.48 -3.24 6.66
CA CYS A 147 1.62 -2.72 5.91
C CYS A 147 2.39 -3.88 5.29
N LEU A 148 3.10 -3.62 4.18
CA LEU A 148 4.02 -4.57 3.56
C LEU A 148 5.44 -4.03 3.65
N PHE A 149 6.34 -4.78 4.27
CA PHE A 149 7.74 -4.40 4.43
C PHE A 149 8.64 -5.26 3.56
N LEU A 150 9.34 -4.63 2.63
CA LEU A 150 10.40 -5.25 1.84
C LEU A 150 11.73 -4.93 2.49
N GLU A 151 12.34 -5.92 3.10
CA GLU A 151 13.68 -5.83 3.66
C GLU A 151 14.73 -5.97 2.56
N SER A 152 15.62 -5.02 2.48
CA SER A 152 16.72 -5.07 1.50
C SER A 152 17.73 -6.11 1.91
N ASP A 153 17.79 -7.23 1.19
CA ASP A 153 18.91 -8.17 1.28
C ASP A 153 20.18 -7.52 0.72
N SER A 154 20.98 -6.91 1.58
CA SER A 154 22.33 -6.40 1.29
C SER A 154 22.47 -5.50 0.05
N GLY A 155 21.57 -4.53 -0.11
CA GLY A 155 21.66 -3.54 -1.19
C GLY A 155 20.97 -3.91 -2.49
N LYS A 156 20.22 -5.02 -2.52
CA LYS A 156 19.67 -5.59 -3.75
C LYS A 156 18.53 -4.80 -4.37
N TYR A 157 17.70 -4.12 -3.57
CA TYR A 157 16.47 -3.51 -4.09
C TYR A 157 16.50 -1.99 -4.26
N LEU A 158 17.02 -1.22 -3.31
CA LEU A 158 16.99 0.25 -3.32
C LEU A 158 18.37 0.82 -2.93
N ASP A 159 19.45 0.34 -3.51
CA ASP A 159 20.83 0.71 -3.09
C ASP A 159 21.01 0.58 -1.54
N GLY A 160 20.36 -0.42 -0.93
CA GLY A 160 20.40 -0.69 0.50
C GLY A 160 19.23 -0.14 1.31
N ALA A 161 18.28 0.60 0.72
CA ALA A 161 17.11 1.06 1.44
C ALA A 161 15.99 0.02 1.43
N ASN A 162 15.28 -0.07 2.54
CA ASN A 162 14.07 -0.87 2.68
C ASN A 162 12.84 -0.12 2.13
N VAL A 163 11.74 -0.83 1.86
CA VAL A 163 10.47 -0.23 1.44
C VAL A 163 9.36 -0.67 2.37
N LEU A 164 8.54 0.28 2.79
CA LEU A 164 7.30 0.04 3.52
C LEU A 164 6.12 0.58 2.70
N ILE A 165 5.18 -0.29 2.34
CA ILE A 165 3.87 0.13 1.86
C ILE A 165 3.00 0.30 3.10
N ALA A 166 2.58 1.52 3.40
CA ALA A 166 1.97 1.85 4.68
C ALA A 166 0.45 1.96 4.64
N GLY A 167 -0.17 2.01 3.45
CA GLY A 167 -1.58 2.34 3.34
C GLY A 167 -1.90 3.59 4.15
N ASP A 168 -2.96 3.52 4.94
CA ASP A 168 -3.41 4.62 5.81
C ASP A 168 -2.99 4.46 7.27
N THR A 169 -1.87 3.80 7.52
CA THR A 169 -1.28 3.74 8.86
C THR A 169 -0.37 4.94 9.13
N LEU A 170 0.57 5.22 8.21
CA LEU A 170 1.58 6.27 8.34
C LEU A 170 1.63 7.12 7.08
N PHE A 171 1.52 8.44 7.25
CA PHE A 171 1.67 9.43 6.19
C PHE A 171 2.88 10.32 6.43
N CYS A 172 3.20 11.16 5.46
CA CYS A 172 4.16 12.24 5.62
C CYS A 172 3.62 13.25 6.64
N ALA A 173 4.27 13.34 7.80
CA ALA A 173 3.92 14.20 8.94
C ALA A 173 2.49 13.99 9.50
N SER A 174 1.86 12.82 9.26
CA SER A 174 0.52 12.53 9.74
C SER A 174 0.27 11.01 9.85
N ILE A 175 -0.93 10.64 10.29
CA ILE A 175 -1.41 9.26 10.38
C ILE A 175 -2.83 9.16 9.82
N GLY A 176 -3.25 7.94 9.49
CA GLY A 176 -4.64 7.66 9.15
C GLY A 176 -5.59 7.98 10.31
N ARG A 177 -6.75 8.51 9.99
CA ARG A 177 -7.79 8.82 10.99
C ARG A 177 -8.30 7.55 11.66
N THR A 178 -8.77 7.69 12.90
CA THR A 178 -9.20 6.57 13.74
C THR A 178 -10.62 6.71 14.28
N ASP A 179 -11.38 7.64 13.71
CA ASP A 179 -12.75 8.00 14.12
C ASP A 179 -13.85 7.43 13.20
N PHE A 180 -13.47 6.72 12.14
CA PHE A 180 -14.40 5.95 11.30
C PHE A 180 -14.85 4.65 11.99
N PRO A 181 -15.98 4.04 11.56
CA PRO A 181 -16.39 2.73 12.05
C PRO A 181 -15.26 1.70 11.96
N GLY A 182 -14.98 1.04 13.08
CA GLY A 182 -13.84 0.11 13.18
C GLY A 182 -12.49 0.76 13.53
N GLY A 183 -12.39 2.10 13.45
CA GLY A 183 -11.19 2.84 13.83
C GLY A 183 -10.89 2.79 15.34
N ASN A 184 -9.60 2.80 15.71
CA ASN A 184 -9.17 2.69 17.11
C ASN A 184 -7.81 3.37 17.35
N ALA A 185 -7.83 4.51 18.05
CA ALA A 185 -6.63 5.28 18.31
C ALA A 185 -5.58 4.54 19.17
N LYS A 186 -6.00 3.66 20.09
CA LYS A 186 -5.08 2.86 20.91
C LYS A 186 -4.35 1.81 20.05
N GLN A 187 -5.06 1.16 19.14
CA GLN A 187 -4.46 0.22 18.19
C GLN A 187 -3.53 0.95 17.22
N MET A 188 -3.93 2.11 16.69
CA MET A 188 -3.08 2.94 15.82
C MET A 188 -1.75 3.27 16.49
N ARG A 189 -1.76 3.71 17.74
CA ARG A 189 -0.52 3.97 18.51
C ARG A 189 0.35 2.72 18.64
N ALA A 190 -0.25 1.56 18.89
CA ALA A 190 0.50 0.29 18.96
C ALA A 190 1.10 -0.08 17.59
N SER A 191 0.37 0.17 16.50
CA SER A 191 0.83 -0.04 15.13
C SER A 191 2.00 0.89 14.79
N LEU A 192 1.89 2.17 15.12
CA LEU A 192 2.97 3.15 14.92
C LEU A 192 4.24 2.78 15.69
N ARG A 193 4.13 2.27 16.94
CA ARG A 193 5.30 1.76 17.70
C ARG A 193 5.99 0.60 17.01
N LYS A 194 5.26 -0.30 16.33
CA LYS A 194 5.88 -1.35 15.50
C LYS A 194 6.67 -0.73 14.34
N LEU A 195 6.07 0.24 13.64
CA LEU A 195 6.71 0.87 12.49
C LEU A 195 7.91 1.74 12.88
N SER A 196 7.90 2.40 14.04
CA SER A 196 9.02 3.22 14.52
C SER A 196 10.30 2.43 14.80
N GLN A 197 10.23 1.10 14.85
CA GLN A 197 11.38 0.20 15.03
C GLN A 197 12.02 -0.22 13.68
N LEU A 198 11.42 0.15 12.56
CA LEU A 198 12.01 -0.11 11.25
C LEU A 198 13.21 0.83 11.02
N PRO A 199 14.18 0.44 10.16
CA PRO A 199 15.34 1.27 9.86
C PRO A 199 14.96 2.65 9.32
N ASP A 200 15.67 3.69 9.75
CA ASP A 200 15.37 5.09 9.42
C ASP A 200 15.38 5.38 7.90
N GLU A 201 16.22 4.68 7.14
CA GLU A 201 16.33 4.81 5.68
C GLU A 201 15.16 4.15 4.92
N THR A 202 14.23 3.48 5.62
CA THR A 202 13.06 2.83 4.98
C THR A 202 12.20 3.87 4.26
N LEU A 203 12.06 3.71 2.93
CA LEU A 203 11.13 4.49 2.12
C LEU A 203 9.69 4.08 2.46
N VAL A 204 8.86 5.04 2.80
CA VAL A 204 7.43 4.83 3.10
C VAL A 204 6.57 5.25 1.92
N LEU A 205 5.89 4.27 1.33
CA LEU A 205 4.87 4.44 0.31
C LEU A 205 3.51 4.62 1.01
N THR A 206 3.07 5.84 1.11
CA THR A 206 1.86 6.27 1.84
C THR A 206 0.61 6.12 0.99
N GLY A 207 -0.55 5.82 1.58
CA GLY A 207 -1.83 5.75 0.85
C GLY A 207 -2.25 7.09 0.25
N HIS A 208 -1.88 8.21 0.89
CA HIS A 208 -2.17 9.56 0.44
C HIS A 208 -0.95 10.47 0.58
N ASN A 209 -1.00 11.62 -0.08
CA ASN A 209 0.00 12.68 -0.01
C ASN A 209 1.40 12.26 -0.48
N SER A 210 2.42 12.92 0.05
CA SER A 210 3.82 12.68 -0.32
C SER A 210 4.38 11.43 0.34
N LEU A 211 5.31 10.78 -0.35
CA LEU A 211 6.14 9.72 0.24
C LEU A 211 7.02 10.31 1.35
N THR A 212 7.47 9.45 2.26
CA THR A 212 8.34 9.84 3.36
C THR A 212 9.36 8.75 3.70
N THR A 213 10.08 8.87 4.81
CA THR A 213 10.94 7.83 5.38
C THR A 213 10.60 7.61 6.85
N ILE A 214 10.94 6.44 7.38
CA ILE A 214 10.79 6.18 8.82
C ILE A 214 11.57 7.22 9.64
N GLY A 215 12.81 7.55 9.23
CA GLY A 215 13.65 8.53 9.93
C GLY A 215 13.07 9.94 9.94
N ASP A 216 12.44 10.37 8.85
CA ASP A 216 11.75 11.66 8.82
C ASP A 216 10.58 11.70 9.80
N GLU A 217 9.86 10.58 9.97
CA GLU A 217 8.70 10.49 10.83
C GLU A 217 9.05 10.26 12.31
N GLN A 218 10.31 9.96 12.67
CA GLN A 218 10.73 9.83 14.07
C GLN A 218 10.37 11.09 14.88
N ARG A 219 10.59 12.27 14.31
CA ARG A 219 10.31 13.55 14.99
C ARG A 219 8.92 14.12 14.68
N ARG A 220 8.36 13.81 13.49
CA ARG A 220 7.09 14.42 13.04
C ARG A 220 5.86 13.65 13.49
N VAL A 221 5.97 12.32 13.64
CA VAL A 221 4.85 11.43 13.99
C VAL A 221 5.15 10.61 15.24
N PHE A 222 6.21 9.80 15.24
CA PHE A 222 6.43 8.83 16.31
C PHE A 222 6.69 9.50 17.67
N ALA A 223 7.35 10.66 17.72
CA ALA A 223 7.55 11.43 18.96
C ALA A 223 6.25 11.85 19.65
N TYR A 224 5.13 11.94 18.90
CA TYR A 224 3.84 12.38 19.44
C TYR A 224 2.87 11.22 19.69
N TYR A 225 2.97 10.14 18.96
CA TYR A 225 2.01 9.04 18.97
C TYR A 225 2.54 7.77 19.63
N CYS A 226 3.84 7.60 19.76
CA CYS A 226 4.49 6.49 20.44
C CYS A 226 4.95 6.86 21.84
#